data_72a38bca96dcdf7d5d046c4d52bce22e
#
_entry.id   72a38bca96dcdf7d5d046c4d52bce22e
#
_cell.length_a   1.000
_cell.length_b   1.000
_cell.length_c   1.000
_cell.angle_alpha   90.00
_cell.angle_beta   90.00
_cell.angle_gamma   90.00
#
_symmetry.space_group_name_H-M   'P 1'
#
loop_
_entity.id
_entity.type
_entity.pdbx_description
1 polymer ?
#
loop_
_entity_poly.entity_id
_entity_poly.type
_entity_poly.pdbx_seq_one_letter_code
_entity_poly.pdbx_strand_id
1 'polypeptide(L)'
;DAWIIKLDAFGNKIWDNTIGGNQSDNIKSIALTEDGGFMLLGNSSSGISIDKTTPAYGLGDIWLVKLDSNGTVLWDKSFGGAGLDFGTQIISTADGGYIIASSSDTGISDSKFVPNVGGTDYWIIKIDANGNQIWQQVYGGTSEDNLINIIQTNDNGYILAGRSHSPASGVKSENNFGVGGDDFWIVKIDSVGGLQWENTIGGTSYESISSVHQNVMGEYLVVGSSTSLISGDKTEDIIGPYEVFSDNWILKLDILGNIIWQKVIGGNENDYTVSSVLNDDGSLVVAGYSYSPATDYKNENPIGLSDIWVYKMYADICPLHVAVTPTSDTTFCKPGSVTLTTQYDATLTYQWRRNGSNIAGATTNIYTANKTGNYTVKISNGICTKVAQEVQVTANPKPVVTINNLDGTNNLCVDASIKLKTSNGPGYTFQWYLDDVPIVGANTNIYNATTIGNYKVNVTNASGCFNTSAGYNIINACKLEQFTQVTIYPNPFTDAIAIVIPENEVKIDNFILTDITGKIVYTNKISKSNETFYLTFLPTGLYFIQFYSADKFLFVQTIIKN
;
A
#
# COMPACT_ATOMS: atom_id res chain seq x y z
N ASP A 1 -31.18 19.54 -36.75
CA ASP A 1 -31.41 20.44 -35.63
C ASP A 1 -30.97 19.81 -34.32
N ALA A 2 -30.64 20.63 -33.34
CA ALA A 2 -30.28 20.18 -32.01
C ALA A 2 -31.54 20.07 -31.12
N TRP A 3 -31.70 18.94 -30.44
CA TRP A 3 -32.74 18.73 -29.45
C TRP A 3 -32.14 18.75 -28.03
N ILE A 4 -32.65 19.66 -27.20
CA ILE A 4 -32.14 19.95 -25.87
C ILE A 4 -33.23 19.66 -24.85
N ILE A 5 -32.90 18.91 -23.79
CA ILE A 5 -33.86 18.52 -22.75
C ILE A 5 -33.28 18.94 -21.39
N LYS A 6 -34.08 19.61 -20.57
CA LYS A 6 -33.79 19.84 -19.16
C LYS A 6 -34.62 18.90 -18.29
N LEU A 7 -33.94 18.19 -17.40
CA LEU A 7 -34.57 17.28 -16.45
C LEU A 7 -34.39 17.82 -15.02
N ASP A 8 -35.29 17.42 -14.12
CA ASP A 8 -35.10 17.60 -12.69
C ASP A 8 -34.14 16.51 -12.11
N ALA A 9 -33.86 16.59 -10.79
CA ALA A 9 -33.01 15.64 -10.11
C ALA A 9 -33.57 14.19 -10.09
N PHE A 10 -34.83 14.00 -10.42
CA PHE A 10 -35.52 12.70 -10.49
C PHE A 10 -35.65 12.16 -11.92
N GLY A 11 -35.11 12.89 -12.92
CA GLY A 11 -35.19 12.52 -14.32
C GLY A 11 -36.51 12.94 -15.03
N ASN A 12 -37.37 13.71 -14.39
CA ASN A 12 -38.57 14.21 -15.03
C ASN A 12 -38.23 15.41 -15.92
N LYS A 13 -38.85 15.45 -17.11
CA LYS A 13 -38.65 16.54 -18.05
C LYS A 13 -39.25 17.84 -17.49
N ILE A 14 -38.43 18.88 -17.38
CA ILE A 14 -38.85 20.24 -17.05
C ILE A 14 -39.26 20.95 -18.31
N TRP A 15 -38.40 20.96 -19.33
CA TRP A 15 -38.67 21.47 -20.67
C TRP A 15 -37.80 20.75 -21.70
N ASP A 16 -38.19 20.86 -22.97
CA ASP A 16 -37.36 20.52 -24.12
C ASP A 16 -37.54 21.58 -25.21
N ASN A 17 -36.52 21.73 -26.04
CA ASN A 17 -36.52 22.65 -27.15
C ASN A 17 -35.72 22.07 -28.32
N THR A 18 -36.17 22.38 -29.55
CA THR A 18 -35.41 22.06 -30.75
C THR A 18 -34.94 23.38 -31.35
N ILE A 19 -33.62 23.46 -31.61
CA ILE A 19 -32.96 24.68 -32.07
C ILE A 19 -32.21 24.37 -33.36
N GLY A 20 -32.39 25.19 -34.38
CA GLY A 20 -31.67 25.00 -35.62
C GLY A 20 -32.10 25.96 -36.71
N GLY A 21 -31.63 25.71 -37.90
CA GLY A 21 -31.93 26.47 -39.11
C GLY A 21 -32.47 25.58 -40.22
N ASN A 22 -32.12 25.88 -41.45
CA ASN A 22 -32.67 25.18 -42.62
C ASN A 22 -31.74 24.09 -43.20
N GLN A 23 -30.61 23.82 -42.53
CA GLN A 23 -29.65 22.78 -42.89
C GLN A 23 -29.23 22.01 -41.67
N SER A 24 -28.02 21.41 -41.68
CA SER A 24 -27.52 20.61 -40.58
C SER A 24 -27.00 21.48 -39.44
N ASP A 25 -27.56 21.28 -38.25
CA ASP A 25 -27.16 21.94 -37.00
C ASP A 25 -26.98 20.90 -35.90
N ASN A 26 -25.89 20.97 -35.18
CA ASN A 26 -25.64 20.07 -34.07
C ASN A 26 -25.02 20.83 -32.90
N ILE A 27 -25.22 20.31 -31.67
CA ILE A 27 -24.58 20.81 -30.45
C ILE A 27 -23.59 19.76 -29.96
N LYS A 28 -22.41 20.20 -29.56
CA LYS A 28 -21.31 19.39 -29.08
C LYS A 28 -21.02 19.60 -27.59
N SER A 29 -21.24 20.82 -27.10
CA SER A 29 -20.86 21.19 -25.74
C SER A 29 -21.85 22.20 -25.14
N ILE A 30 -22.03 22.13 -23.83
CA ILE A 30 -22.89 23.01 -23.04
C ILE A 30 -22.08 23.52 -21.83
N ALA A 31 -22.12 24.84 -21.63
CA ALA A 31 -21.63 25.47 -20.40
C ALA A 31 -22.78 26.16 -19.66
N LEU A 32 -22.76 26.08 -18.31
CA LEU A 32 -23.70 26.85 -17.50
C LEU A 32 -23.26 28.32 -17.47
N THR A 33 -24.25 29.19 -17.38
CA THR A 33 -24.00 30.63 -17.29
C THR A 33 -24.40 31.17 -15.92
N GLU A 34 -23.76 32.24 -15.47
CA GLU A 34 -23.97 32.82 -14.12
C GLU A 34 -25.42 33.22 -13.84
N ASP A 35 -26.15 33.59 -14.88
CA ASP A 35 -27.59 33.93 -14.81
C ASP A 35 -28.53 32.72 -14.76
N GLY A 36 -27.96 31.49 -14.64
CA GLY A 36 -28.69 30.23 -14.58
C GLY A 36 -29.19 29.72 -15.93
N GLY A 37 -28.79 30.33 -17.04
CA GLY A 37 -29.04 29.88 -18.41
C GLY A 37 -27.93 28.93 -18.91
N PHE A 38 -27.83 28.80 -20.23
CA PHE A 38 -26.93 27.87 -20.91
C PHE A 38 -26.25 28.52 -22.10
N MET A 39 -24.97 28.21 -22.28
CA MET A 39 -24.23 28.51 -23.50
C MET A 39 -24.02 27.18 -24.25
N LEU A 40 -24.57 27.11 -25.46
CA LEU A 40 -24.48 25.92 -26.32
C LEU A 40 -23.47 26.19 -27.40
N LEU A 41 -22.56 25.26 -27.63
CA LEU A 41 -21.61 25.27 -28.73
C LEU A 41 -21.87 24.10 -29.65
N GLY A 42 -21.88 24.36 -30.93
CA GLY A 42 -21.97 23.35 -31.94
C GLY A 42 -21.53 23.84 -33.32
N ASN A 43 -22.02 23.18 -34.34
CA ASN A 43 -21.70 23.48 -35.73
C ASN A 43 -22.98 23.63 -36.52
N SER A 44 -22.99 24.57 -37.44
CA SER A 44 -24.13 24.85 -38.29
C SER A 44 -23.69 25.10 -39.74
N SER A 45 -24.39 24.46 -40.67
CA SER A 45 -24.30 24.79 -42.10
C SER A 45 -25.43 25.71 -42.54
N SER A 46 -26.35 26.06 -41.62
CA SER A 46 -27.51 26.91 -41.91
C SER A 46 -27.10 28.36 -42.05
N GLY A 47 -27.67 29.04 -43.05
CA GLY A 47 -27.67 30.49 -43.09
C GLY A 47 -28.70 31.08 -42.11
N ILE A 48 -28.98 32.39 -42.22
CA ILE A 48 -30.02 33.05 -41.42
C ILE A 48 -31.38 32.41 -41.71
N SER A 49 -31.93 31.71 -40.74
CA SER A 49 -33.21 30.98 -40.88
C SER A 49 -33.66 30.44 -39.52
N ILE A 50 -35.00 30.39 -39.28
CA ILE A 50 -35.63 29.85 -38.07
C ILE A 50 -35.01 30.47 -36.78
N ASP A 51 -34.24 29.69 -36.00
CA ASP A 51 -33.61 30.13 -34.74
C ASP A 51 -32.22 30.76 -34.96
N LYS A 52 -31.63 30.57 -36.15
CA LYS A 52 -30.29 31.10 -36.45
C LYS A 52 -30.41 32.49 -37.05
N THR A 53 -29.88 33.49 -36.31
CA THR A 53 -29.94 34.89 -36.72
C THR A 53 -28.65 35.41 -37.38
N THR A 54 -27.58 34.60 -37.32
CA THR A 54 -26.26 34.91 -37.86
C THR A 54 -26.00 34.18 -39.19
N PRO A 55 -25.22 34.78 -40.12
CA PRO A 55 -24.93 34.12 -41.40
C PRO A 55 -24.06 32.89 -41.25
N ALA A 56 -24.08 32.02 -42.26
CA ALA A 56 -22.98 31.09 -42.52
C ALA A 56 -21.90 31.81 -43.32
N TYR A 57 -20.64 31.49 -43.02
CA TYR A 57 -19.47 32.06 -43.69
C TYR A 57 -18.86 31.08 -44.72
N GLY A 58 -19.00 29.76 -44.51
CA GLY A 58 -18.41 28.74 -45.33
C GLY A 58 -19.19 27.43 -45.42
N LEU A 59 -18.46 26.33 -45.44
CA LEU A 59 -19.02 24.98 -45.56
C LEU A 59 -19.65 24.47 -44.25
N GLY A 60 -19.23 25.01 -43.12
CA GLY A 60 -19.76 24.74 -41.81
C GLY A 60 -19.02 25.55 -40.77
N ASP A 61 -19.77 26.25 -39.93
CA ASP A 61 -19.21 27.20 -38.97
C ASP A 61 -19.53 26.79 -37.54
N ILE A 62 -18.73 27.28 -36.60
CA ILE A 62 -19.03 27.22 -35.19
C ILE A 62 -20.28 28.03 -34.91
N TRP A 63 -21.27 27.41 -34.26
CA TRP A 63 -22.50 28.08 -33.85
C TRP A 63 -22.61 28.11 -32.33
N LEU A 64 -22.67 29.30 -31.78
CA LEU A 64 -22.80 29.59 -30.37
C LEU A 64 -24.19 30.14 -30.08
N VAL A 65 -24.93 29.51 -29.15
CA VAL A 65 -26.30 29.91 -28.79
C VAL A 65 -26.40 30.11 -27.29
N LYS A 66 -26.90 31.28 -26.89
CA LYS A 66 -27.22 31.57 -25.47
C LYS A 66 -28.71 31.32 -25.22
N LEU A 67 -28.99 30.47 -24.20
CA LEU A 67 -30.35 30.24 -23.70
C LEU A 67 -30.51 30.86 -22.31
N ASP A 68 -31.72 31.27 -21.97
CA ASP A 68 -32.14 31.53 -20.62
C ASP A 68 -32.34 30.21 -19.81
N SER A 69 -32.70 30.31 -18.54
CA SER A 69 -32.95 29.15 -17.66
C SER A 69 -34.18 28.31 -18.07
N ASN A 70 -35.08 28.86 -18.92
CA ASN A 70 -36.29 28.24 -19.43
C ASN A 70 -36.09 27.62 -20.83
N GLY A 71 -34.87 27.73 -21.38
CA GLY A 71 -34.52 27.20 -22.69
C GLY A 71 -34.87 28.15 -23.87
N THR A 72 -35.21 29.41 -23.60
CA THR A 72 -35.48 30.40 -24.66
C THR A 72 -34.17 30.93 -25.23
N VAL A 73 -34.04 30.98 -26.56
CA VAL A 73 -32.88 31.58 -27.24
C VAL A 73 -32.86 33.08 -26.98
N LEU A 74 -31.77 33.58 -26.38
CA LEU A 74 -31.54 34.99 -26.16
C LEU A 74 -30.77 35.64 -27.30
N TRP A 75 -29.77 34.98 -27.81
CA TRP A 75 -28.97 35.39 -28.96
C TRP A 75 -28.15 34.18 -29.49
N ASP A 76 -27.69 34.31 -30.73
CA ASP A 76 -26.74 33.39 -31.35
C ASP A 76 -25.59 34.14 -32.01
N LYS A 77 -24.44 33.47 -32.21
CA LYS A 77 -23.27 33.97 -32.94
C LYS A 77 -22.66 32.86 -33.78
N SER A 78 -22.14 33.22 -34.96
CA SER A 78 -21.31 32.32 -35.77
C SER A 78 -19.85 32.76 -35.74
N PHE A 79 -18.96 31.79 -35.68
CA PHE A 79 -17.53 31.99 -35.85
C PHE A 79 -17.04 31.01 -36.91
N GLY A 80 -16.29 31.53 -37.89
CA GLY A 80 -15.77 30.74 -38.99
C GLY A 80 -15.30 31.60 -40.14
N GLY A 81 -15.08 30.96 -41.26
CA GLY A 81 -14.70 31.56 -42.51
C GLY A 81 -15.02 30.66 -43.71
N ALA A 82 -14.27 30.77 -44.82
CA ALA A 82 -14.61 30.09 -46.06
C ALA A 82 -14.52 28.55 -46.05
N GLY A 83 -13.81 27.95 -45.10
CA GLY A 83 -13.59 26.51 -44.98
C GLY A 83 -14.53 25.83 -44.00
N LEU A 84 -14.00 24.80 -43.33
CA LEU A 84 -14.68 24.06 -42.29
C LEU A 84 -14.15 24.51 -40.92
N ASP A 85 -15.07 24.87 -40.04
CA ASP A 85 -14.76 25.34 -38.71
C ASP A 85 -15.58 24.53 -37.67
N PHE A 86 -14.92 23.72 -36.85
CA PHE A 86 -15.57 22.77 -35.97
C PHE A 86 -15.41 23.15 -34.51
N GLY A 87 -16.48 23.59 -33.85
CA GLY A 87 -16.53 23.77 -32.41
C GLY A 87 -16.59 22.43 -31.71
N THR A 88 -15.67 22.20 -30.79
CA THR A 88 -15.54 20.93 -30.04
C THR A 88 -16.04 21.08 -28.60
N GLN A 89 -15.60 22.12 -27.90
CA GLN A 89 -15.93 22.33 -26.51
C GLN A 89 -15.98 23.82 -26.14
N ILE A 90 -16.92 24.17 -25.26
CA ILE A 90 -16.95 25.47 -24.58
C ILE A 90 -16.85 25.24 -23.06
N ILE A 91 -16.03 26.03 -22.40
CA ILE A 91 -15.95 26.06 -20.93
C ILE A 91 -16.07 27.51 -20.43
N SER A 92 -16.68 27.67 -19.25
CA SER A 92 -16.65 28.93 -18.52
C SER A 92 -15.23 29.17 -17.96
N THR A 93 -14.85 30.43 -17.87
CA THR A 93 -13.53 30.83 -17.39
C THR A 93 -13.65 31.66 -16.12
N ALA A 94 -12.60 31.66 -15.29
CA ALA A 94 -12.60 32.31 -13.97
C ALA A 94 -12.83 33.83 -14.02
N ASP A 95 -12.65 34.46 -15.19
CA ASP A 95 -12.92 35.87 -15.43
C ASP A 95 -14.38 36.20 -15.80
N GLY A 96 -15.28 35.20 -15.73
CA GLY A 96 -16.69 35.34 -16.07
C GLY A 96 -17.02 35.26 -17.57
N GLY A 97 -16.02 35.01 -18.43
CA GLY A 97 -16.20 34.77 -19.86
C GLY A 97 -16.22 33.28 -20.21
N TYR A 98 -15.97 32.98 -21.48
CA TYR A 98 -15.90 31.61 -22.00
C TYR A 98 -14.70 31.47 -22.94
N ILE A 99 -14.24 30.22 -23.09
CA ILE A 99 -13.26 29.87 -24.10
C ILE A 99 -13.84 28.75 -24.97
N ILE A 100 -13.70 28.89 -26.28
CA ILE A 100 -14.13 27.95 -27.30
C ILE A 100 -12.92 27.22 -27.84
N ALA A 101 -12.94 25.90 -27.73
CA ALA A 101 -12.01 24.99 -28.37
C ALA A 101 -12.61 24.58 -29.73
N SER A 102 -11.83 24.73 -30.79
CA SER A 102 -12.24 24.36 -32.12
C SER A 102 -11.06 23.92 -32.99
N SER A 103 -11.37 23.32 -34.12
CA SER A 103 -10.41 23.02 -35.18
C SER A 103 -10.91 23.69 -36.47
N SER A 104 -9.99 24.26 -37.26
CA SER A 104 -10.35 25.04 -38.45
C SER A 104 -9.34 24.80 -39.58
N ASP A 105 -9.83 24.61 -40.79
CA ASP A 105 -9.03 24.63 -42.03
C ASP A 105 -9.09 25.97 -42.76
N THR A 106 -9.83 26.93 -42.18
CA THR A 106 -10.01 28.26 -42.73
C THR A 106 -8.77 29.15 -42.53
N GLY A 107 -8.33 29.81 -43.56
CA GLY A 107 -7.40 30.91 -43.48
C GLY A 107 -8.02 32.18 -42.87
N ILE A 108 -7.34 33.33 -42.99
CA ILE A 108 -7.93 34.61 -42.54
C ILE A 108 -9.15 34.94 -43.42
N SER A 109 -10.31 34.91 -42.85
CA SER A 109 -11.57 35.35 -43.48
C SER A 109 -12.66 35.54 -42.42
N ASP A 110 -13.60 36.41 -42.71
CA ASP A 110 -14.82 36.66 -41.92
C ASP A 110 -14.54 36.93 -40.42
N SER A 111 -14.86 35.98 -39.53
CA SER A 111 -14.63 36.14 -38.10
C SER A 111 -13.27 35.57 -37.62
N LYS A 112 -12.51 34.93 -38.51
CA LYS A 112 -11.18 34.41 -38.20
C LYS A 112 -10.09 35.37 -38.68
N PHE A 113 -9.33 35.92 -37.76
CA PHE A 113 -8.29 36.94 -38.04
C PHE A 113 -6.87 36.41 -37.90
N VAL A 114 -6.69 35.12 -37.63
CA VAL A 114 -5.41 34.42 -37.49
C VAL A 114 -5.27 33.36 -38.59
N PRO A 115 -4.13 33.24 -39.25
CA PRO A 115 -3.94 32.27 -40.32
C PRO A 115 -3.78 30.85 -39.75
N ASN A 116 -4.20 29.85 -40.54
CA ASN A 116 -3.73 28.49 -40.34
C ASN A 116 -2.26 28.35 -40.71
N VAL A 117 -1.64 27.32 -40.15
CA VAL A 117 -0.25 26.95 -40.46
C VAL A 117 -0.23 25.88 -41.58
N GLY A 118 -1.19 24.98 -41.59
CA GLY A 118 -1.28 23.86 -42.51
C GLY A 118 -2.71 23.51 -42.93
N GLY A 119 -3.07 22.28 -42.70
CA GLY A 119 -4.41 21.76 -42.87
C GLY A 119 -5.38 22.29 -41.82
N THR A 120 -6.02 21.39 -41.12
CA THR A 120 -6.83 21.75 -39.94
C THR A 120 -5.93 22.01 -38.75
N ASP A 121 -6.09 23.16 -38.08
CA ASP A 121 -5.32 23.53 -36.89
C ASP A 121 -6.24 23.77 -35.67
N TYR A 122 -5.72 23.69 -34.45
CA TYR A 122 -6.44 24.13 -33.24
C TYR A 122 -6.70 25.61 -33.33
N TRP A 123 -7.98 26.00 -33.27
CA TRP A 123 -8.40 27.38 -33.23
C TRP A 123 -9.11 27.68 -31.91
N ILE A 124 -8.55 28.58 -31.13
CA ILE A 124 -9.02 28.93 -29.78
C ILE A 124 -9.60 30.33 -29.83
N ILE A 125 -10.82 30.51 -29.31
CA ILE A 125 -11.51 31.78 -29.26
C ILE A 125 -11.91 32.09 -27.83
N LYS A 126 -11.38 33.17 -27.26
CA LYS A 126 -11.80 33.69 -25.96
C LYS A 126 -12.89 34.76 -26.17
N ILE A 127 -13.99 34.59 -25.44
CA ILE A 127 -15.13 35.51 -25.48
C ILE A 127 -15.49 36.01 -24.08
N ASP A 128 -16.14 37.18 -24.02
CA ASP A 128 -16.75 37.70 -22.81
C ASP A 128 -18.09 37.03 -22.49
N ALA A 129 -18.76 37.41 -21.38
CA ALA A 129 -20.06 36.87 -20.98
C ALA A 129 -21.19 37.15 -22.01
N ASN A 130 -21.01 38.17 -22.88
CA ASN A 130 -21.96 38.55 -23.93
C ASN A 130 -21.63 37.90 -25.29
N GLY A 131 -20.65 37.00 -25.32
CA GLY A 131 -20.18 36.34 -26.53
C GLY A 131 -19.35 37.23 -27.46
N ASN A 132 -18.83 38.38 -26.99
CA ASN A 132 -17.93 39.20 -27.80
C ASN A 132 -16.51 38.62 -27.72
N GLN A 133 -15.87 38.49 -28.86
CA GLN A 133 -14.52 37.98 -28.96
C GLN A 133 -13.52 38.92 -28.27
N ILE A 134 -12.69 38.38 -27.39
CA ILE A 134 -11.60 39.07 -26.70
C ILE A 134 -10.31 38.85 -27.47
N TRP A 135 -9.98 37.59 -27.72
CA TRP A 135 -8.80 37.18 -28.50
C TRP A 135 -9.06 35.84 -29.20
N GLN A 136 -8.27 35.53 -30.20
CA GLN A 136 -8.18 34.23 -30.83
C GLN A 136 -6.74 33.85 -31.16
N GLN A 137 -6.45 32.57 -31.18
CA GLN A 137 -5.13 32.01 -31.53
C GLN A 137 -5.28 30.71 -32.30
N VAL A 138 -4.29 30.41 -33.13
CA VAL A 138 -4.16 29.15 -33.86
C VAL A 138 -2.88 28.46 -33.46
N TYR A 139 -2.98 27.17 -33.22
CA TYR A 139 -1.85 26.29 -32.93
C TYR A 139 -1.91 25.10 -33.85
N GLY A 140 -0.81 24.80 -34.56
CA GLY A 140 -0.75 23.69 -35.52
C GLY A 140 0.56 23.60 -36.24
N GLY A 141 0.65 22.60 -37.10
CA GLY A 141 1.75 22.33 -37.99
C GLY A 141 1.30 22.31 -39.46
N THR A 142 2.03 21.65 -40.35
CA THR A 142 1.75 21.68 -41.78
C THR A 142 0.71 20.67 -42.25
N SER A 143 0.20 19.81 -41.38
CA SER A 143 -0.83 18.80 -41.69
C SER A 143 -2.10 19.04 -40.84
N GLU A 144 -2.82 17.99 -40.49
CA GLU A 144 -4.04 18.07 -39.68
C GLU A 144 -3.73 18.01 -38.19
N ASP A 145 -4.22 18.97 -37.43
CA ASP A 145 -4.17 19.06 -36.00
C ASP A 145 -5.60 19.25 -35.47
N ASN A 146 -6.13 18.25 -34.77
CA ASN A 146 -7.52 18.22 -34.34
C ASN A 146 -7.65 18.34 -32.83
N LEU A 147 -8.26 19.41 -32.35
CA LEU A 147 -8.49 19.64 -30.92
C LEU A 147 -9.71 18.84 -30.44
N ILE A 148 -9.56 18.16 -29.31
CA ILE A 148 -10.63 17.32 -28.73
C ILE A 148 -11.11 17.88 -27.40
N ASN A 149 -10.20 18.34 -26.54
CA ASN A 149 -10.53 18.74 -25.17
C ASN A 149 -9.74 19.97 -24.73
N ILE A 150 -10.35 20.82 -23.91
CA ILE A 150 -9.71 21.99 -23.28
C ILE A 150 -10.09 22.07 -21.81
N ILE A 151 -9.16 22.42 -20.96
CA ILE A 151 -9.42 22.79 -19.56
C ILE A 151 -8.76 24.12 -19.23
N GLN A 152 -9.36 24.89 -18.30
CA GLN A 152 -8.66 25.98 -17.65
C GLN A 152 -7.78 25.43 -16.52
N THR A 153 -6.56 25.91 -16.43
CA THR A 153 -5.57 25.47 -15.43
C THR A 153 -5.55 26.39 -14.21
N ASN A 154 -4.98 25.90 -13.11
CA ASN A 154 -4.92 26.63 -11.81
C ASN A 154 -4.20 27.99 -11.90
N ASP A 155 -3.37 28.19 -12.91
CA ASP A 155 -2.67 29.45 -13.22
C ASP A 155 -3.47 30.40 -14.11
N ASN A 156 -4.76 30.10 -14.34
CA ASN A 156 -5.67 30.77 -15.27
C ASN A 156 -5.29 30.65 -16.77
N GLY A 157 -4.30 29.85 -17.11
CA GLY A 157 -4.01 29.44 -18.48
C GLY A 157 -4.90 28.29 -18.93
N TYR A 158 -4.52 27.60 -20.00
CA TYR A 158 -5.29 26.49 -20.56
C TYR A 158 -4.39 25.36 -21.02
N ILE A 159 -4.88 24.12 -20.91
CA ILE A 159 -4.37 22.96 -21.61
C ILE A 159 -5.31 22.64 -22.76
N LEU A 160 -4.73 22.50 -23.93
CA LEU A 160 -5.37 22.05 -25.17
C LEU A 160 -4.88 20.64 -25.44
N ALA A 161 -5.78 19.72 -25.66
CA ALA A 161 -5.44 18.31 -25.86
C ALA A 161 -6.18 17.74 -27.07
N GLY A 162 -5.44 17.17 -27.97
CA GLY A 162 -6.00 16.59 -29.20
C GLY A 162 -4.99 15.67 -29.89
N ARG A 163 -5.14 15.52 -31.19
CA ARG A 163 -4.26 14.68 -32.01
C ARG A 163 -3.62 15.50 -33.12
N SER A 164 -2.43 15.12 -33.52
CA SER A 164 -1.68 15.76 -34.58
C SER A 164 -1.15 14.73 -35.57
N HIS A 165 -1.30 15.07 -36.86
CA HIS A 165 -0.66 14.38 -37.98
C HIS A 165 0.54 15.16 -38.53
N SER A 166 0.83 16.32 -37.94
CA SER A 166 1.87 17.22 -38.40
C SER A 166 3.28 16.76 -38.00
N PRO A 167 4.24 16.86 -38.90
CA PRO A 167 5.64 16.84 -38.50
C PRO A 167 5.99 18.10 -37.71
N ALA A 168 7.20 18.17 -37.18
CA ALA A 168 7.73 19.39 -36.58
C ALA A 168 7.65 20.57 -37.56
N SER A 169 6.73 21.50 -37.29
CA SER A 169 6.42 22.65 -38.13
C SER A 169 5.48 23.61 -37.41
N GLY A 170 5.42 24.87 -37.82
CA GLY A 170 4.59 25.88 -37.17
C GLY A 170 5.00 26.07 -35.71
N VAL A 171 4.06 25.82 -34.79
CA VAL A 171 4.34 25.87 -33.33
C VAL A 171 4.66 24.49 -32.75
N LYS A 172 4.52 23.44 -33.54
CA LYS A 172 4.85 22.05 -33.15
C LYS A 172 6.36 21.83 -33.30
N SER A 173 7.07 21.55 -32.21
CA SER A 173 8.54 21.40 -32.21
C SER A 173 9.00 19.97 -32.49
N GLU A 174 8.12 18.98 -32.35
CA GLU A 174 8.43 17.55 -32.44
C GLU A 174 7.71 16.86 -33.60
N ASN A 175 8.36 15.87 -34.19
CA ASN A 175 7.74 15.01 -35.18
C ASN A 175 6.86 13.96 -34.50
N ASN A 176 5.85 13.46 -35.19
CA ASN A 176 5.16 12.24 -34.82
C ASN A 176 6.11 11.03 -34.83
N PHE A 177 5.81 10.04 -34.00
CA PHE A 177 6.66 8.86 -33.83
C PHE A 177 6.52 7.81 -34.94
N GLY A 178 5.47 7.78 -35.69
CA GLY A 178 5.22 6.83 -36.77
C GLY A 178 5.15 7.48 -38.14
N VAL A 179 4.98 6.66 -39.16
CA VAL A 179 4.69 7.12 -40.51
C VAL A 179 3.18 6.96 -40.74
N GLY A 180 2.45 8.06 -40.67
CA GLY A 180 1.02 8.11 -40.99
C GLY A 180 0.08 7.84 -39.82
N GLY A 181 0.56 7.79 -38.57
CA GLY A 181 -0.26 7.77 -37.35
C GLY A 181 -0.48 9.17 -36.77
N ASP A 182 -1.58 9.32 -36.04
CA ASP A 182 -1.79 10.50 -35.20
C ASP A 182 -1.19 10.25 -33.81
N ASP A 183 -0.54 11.25 -33.23
CA ASP A 183 -0.07 11.23 -31.84
C ASP A 183 -0.89 12.21 -30.99
N PHE A 184 -0.90 12.01 -29.67
CA PHE A 184 -1.39 13.03 -28.76
C PHE A 184 -0.57 14.30 -28.91
N TRP A 185 -1.25 15.43 -29.07
CA TRP A 185 -0.59 16.72 -29.03
C TRP A 185 -1.20 17.57 -27.93
N ILE A 186 -0.38 17.90 -26.94
CA ILE A 186 -0.77 18.66 -25.75
C ILE A 186 -0.11 20.03 -25.82
N VAL A 187 -0.90 21.08 -25.70
CA VAL A 187 -0.42 22.44 -25.77
C VAL A 187 -0.85 23.21 -24.52
N LYS A 188 0.11 23.77 -23.79
CA LYS A 188 -0.13 24.65 -22.64
C LYS A 188 0.02 26.09 -23.08
N ILE A 189 -1.01 26.89 -22.79
CA ILE A 189 -1.02 28.32 -23.07
C ILE A 189 -1.33 29.11 -21.79
N ASP A 190 -0.91 30.36 -21.76
CA ASP A 190 -1.26 31.30 -20.70
C ASP A 190 -2.70 31.87 -20.87
N SER A 191 -3.13 32.73 -19.96
CA SER A 191 -4.50 33.30 -19.94
C SER A 191 -4.83 34.21 -21.13
N VAL A 192 -3.82 34.67 -21.90
CA VAL A 192 -3.98 35.53 -23.08
C VAL A 192 -3.63 34.81 -24.38
N GLY A 193 -3.44 33.50 -24.34
CA GLY A 193 -3.16 32.68 -25.51
C GLY A 193 -1.66 32.59 -25.88
N GLY A 194 -0.75 33.02 -25.01
CA GLY A 194 0.70 32.82 -25.21
C GLY A 194 1.11 31.37 -25.00
N LEU A 195 1.81 30.76 -25.99
CA LEU A 195 2.34 29.40 -25.87
C LEU A 195 3.37 29.32 -24.74
N GLN A 196 3.19 28.40 -23.81
CA GLN A 196 4.13 28.13 -22.73
C GLN A 196 4.97 26.90 -23.01
N TRP A 197 4.35 25.79 -23.37
CA TRP A 197 4.99 24.57 -23.83
C TRP A 197 4.02 23.73 -24.68
N GLU A 198 4.54 22.85 -25.48
CA GLU A 198 3.78 21.80 -26.16
C GLU A 198 4.56 20.49 -26.11
N ASN A 199 3.86 19.37 -26.27
CA ASN A 199 4.47 18.05 -26.25
C ASN A 199 3.70 17.12 -27.18
N THR A 200 4.44 16.34 -28.01
CA THR A 200 3.91 15.27 -28.85
C THR A 200 4.17 13.97 -28.13
N ILE A 201 3.13 13.21 -27.81
CA ILE A 201 3.23 11.96 -27.04
C ILE A 201 2.58 10.83 -27.83
N GLY A 202 3.34 9.81 -28.16
CA GLY A 202 2.79 8.73 -28.98
C GLY A 202 3.71 7.53 -29.15
N GLY A 203 3.28 6.66 -30.03
CA GLY A 203 4.00 5.50 -30.52
C GLY A 203 4.06 5.44 -32.04
N THR A 204 4.31 4.27 -32.61
CA THR A 204 4.49 4.14 -34.07
C THR A 204 3.18 3.94 -34.83
N SER A 205 2.02 3.95 -34.17
CA SER A 205 0.70 3.73 -34.78
C SER A 205 -0.25 4.89 -34.43
N TYR A 206 -1.53 4.62 -34.14
CA TYR A 206 -2.53 5.67 -33.93
C TYR A 206 -2.82 5.86 -32.44
N GLU A 207 -2.81 7.11 -32.00
CA GLU A 207 -3.26 7.57 -30.70
C GLU A 207 -4.44 8.53 -30.85
N SER A 208 -5.45 8.35 -30.00
CA SER A 208 -6.65 9.20 -29.96
C SER A 208 -6.96 9.62 -28.52
N ILE A 209 -6.88 10.92 -28.26
CA ILE A 209 -7.20 11.49 -26.95
C ILE A 209 -8.70 11.60 -26.75
N SER A 210 -9.17 11.49 -25.51
CA SER A 210 -10.57 11.71 -25.15
C SER A 210 -10.75 12.84 -24.14
N SER A 211 -9.83 12.97 -23.18
CA SER A 211 -9.94 13.99 -22.14
C SER A 211 -8.60 14.27 -21.46
N VAL A 212 -8.50 15.48 -20.88
CA VAL A 212 -7.42 15.91 -20.02
C VAL A 212 -7.98 16.52 -18.75
N HIS A 213 -7.30 16.29 -17.62
CA HIS A 213 -7.67 16.85 -16.32
C HIS A 213 -6.42 17.43 -15.63
N GLN A 214 -6.61 18.41 -14.74
CA GLN A 214 -5.56 18.88 -13.86
C GLN A 214 -5.89 18.51 -12.41
N ASN A 215 -4.94 17.95 -11.67
CA ASN A 215 -5.12 17.66 -10.26
C ASN A 215 -4.76 18.88 -9.38
N VAL A 216 -4.99 18.75 -8.08
CA VAL A 216 -4.72 19.83 -7.10
C VAL A 216 -3.23 20.21 -6.98
N MET A 217 -2.32 19.36 -7.47
CA MET A 217 -0.87 19.64 -7.50
C MET A 217 -0.43 20.35 -8.79
N GLY A 218 -1.35 20.58 -9.73
CA GLY A 218 -1.06 21.17 -11.03
C GLY A 218 -0.58 20.18 -12.09
N GLU A 219 -0.51 18.87 -11.79
CA GLU A 219 -0.15 17.83 -12.74
C GLU A 219 -1.34 17.48 -13.64
N TYR A 220 -1.06 16.92 -14.82
CA TYR A 220 -2.09 16.62 -15.80
C TYR A 220 -2.31 15.12 -15.96
N LEU A 221 -3.56 14.72 -16.12
CA LEU A 221 -3.98 13.38 -16.50
C LEU A 221 -4.54 13.43 -17.90
N VAL A 222 -3.91 12.71 -18.81
CA VAL A 222 -4.31 12.58 -20.22
C VAL A 222 -4.89 11.20 -20.41
N VAL A 223 -6.09 11.11 -20.96
CA VAL A 223 -6.81 9.87 -21.17
C VAL A 223 -7.14 9.74 -22.65
N GLY A 224 -6.81 8.60 -23.20
CA GLY A 224 -7.07 8.30 -24.61
C GLY A 224 -6.97 6.81 -24.89
N SER A 225 -6.81 6.49 -26.15
CA SER A 225 -6.63 5.12 -26.65
C SER A 225 -5.43 5.08 -27.61
N SER A 226 -4.74 3.94 -27.65
CA SER A 226 -3.56 3.71 -28.48
C SER A 226 -3.61 2.34 -29.14
N THR A 227 -3.17 2.27 -30.39
CA THR A 227 -2.93 1.03 -31.13
C THR A 227 -1.45 0.68 -31.22
N SER A 228 -0.56 1.49 -30.65
CA SER A 228 0.88 1.29 -30.68
C SER A 228 1.33 0.20 -29.70
N LEU A 229 2.31 -0.60 -30.14
CA LEU A 229 3.15 -1.38 -29.24
C LEU A 229 4.12 -0.45 -28.49
N ILE A 230 5.02 -1.04 -27.67
CA ILE A 230 6.12 -0.30 -27.04
C ILE A 230 6.95 0.38 -28.12
N SER A 231 6.84 1.70 -28.23
CA SER A 231 7.55 2.54 -29.18
C SER A 231 7.37 4.01 -28.83
N GLY A 232 8.27 4.89 -29.31
CA GLY A 232 8.21 6.30 -28.95
C GLY A 232 8.21 6.51 -27.44
N ASP A 233 7.19 7.19 -26.93
CA ASP A 233 6.99 7.42 -25.51
C ASP A 233 6.28 6.27 -24.79
N LYS A 234 5.70 5.34 -25.53
CA LYS A 234 4.89 4.27 -24.98
C LYS A 234 5.78 3.15 -24.42
N THR A 235 5.62 2.85 -23.12
CA THR A 235 6.43 1.86 -22.38
C THR A 235 5.69 0.58 -22.02
N GLU A 236 4.39 0.49 -22.32
CA GLU A 236 3.58 -0.71 -22.15
C GLU A 236 2.93 -1.10 -23.47
N ASP A 237 2.92 -2.39 -23.80
CA ASP A 237 2.21 -2.89 -24.98
C ASP A 237 0.68 -2.81 -24.80
N ILE A 238 -0.05 -2.86 -25.93
CA ILE A 238 -1.47 -3.17 -25.91
C ILE A 238 -1.69 -4.59 -25.37
N ILE A 239 -2.90 -4.81 -24.84
CA ILE A 239 -3.26 -6.09 -24.23
C ILE A 239 -3.98 -6.92 -25.27
N GLY A 240 -3.34 -7.93 -25.80
CA GLY A 240 -3.93 -8.80 -26.81
C GLY A 240 -2.94 -9.32 -27.83
N PRO A 241 -3.34 -10.28 -28.66
CA PRO A 241 -2.42 -10.97 -29.56
C PRO A 241 -2.12 -10.24 -30.86
N TYR A 242 -2.78 -9.12 -31.17
CA TYR A 242 -2.69 -8.47 -32.48
C TYR A 242 -2.43 -6.97 -32.37
N GLU A 243 -1.48 -6.46 -33.13
CA GLU A 243 -1.08 -5.04 -33.24
C GLU A 243 -2.13 -4.11 -33.89
N VAL A 244 -3.37 -4.58 -34.04
CA VAL A 244 -4.48 -3.83 -34.68
C VAL A 244 -5.56 -3.40 -33.69
N PHE A 245 -5.47 -3.85 -32.44
CA PHE A 245 -6.44 -3.49 -31.41
C PHE A 245 -6.04 -2.21 -30.71
N SER A 246 -7.01 -1.52 -30.16
CA SER A 246 -6.85 -0.29 -29.42
C SER A 246 -7.16 -0.52 -27.96
N ASP A 247 -6.28 -0.07 -27.07
CA ASP A 247 -6.51 -0.05 -25.64
C ASP A 247 -6.47 1.36 -25.08
N ASN A 248 -7.11 1.53 -23.93
CA ASN A 248 -7.05 2.78 -23.19
C ASN A 248 -5.63 3.06 -22.74
N TRP A 249 -5.11 4.23 -23.08
CA TRP A 249 -3.80 4.70 -22.65
C TRP A 249 -3.94 5.94 -21.79
N ILE A 250 -3.50 5.85 -20.55
CA ILE A 250 -3.62 6.89 -19.54
C ILE A 250 -2.23 7.35 -19.14
N LEU A 251 -2.03 8.66 -19.15
CA LEU A 251 -0.78 9.31 -18.85
C LEU A 251 -0.96 10.28 -17.69
N LYS A 252 0.06 10.38 -16.85
CA LYS A 252 0.21 11.49 -15.92
C LYS A 252 1.42 12.31 -16.32
N LEU A 253 1.23 13.61 -16.48
CA LEU A 253 2.28 14.56 -16.83
C LEU A 253 2.55 15.50 -15.66
N ASP A 254 3.80 15.95 -15.54
CA ASP A 254 4.15 17.02 -14.62
C ASP A 254 3.65 18.39 -15.13
N ILE A 255 3.92 19.44 -14.38
CA ILE A 255 3.51 20.82 -14.74
C ILE A 255 4.21 21.34 -15.99
N LEU A 256 5.28 20.73 -16.45
CA LEU A 256 6.05 21.07 -17.66
C LEU A 256 5.70 20.18 -18.85
N GLY A 257 4.74 19.25 -18.69
CA GLY A 257 4.31 18.32 -19.73
C GLY A 257 5.12 17.04 -19.85
N ASN A 258 6.09 16.76 -18.97
CA ASN A 258 6.88 15.52 -19.01
C ASN A 258 6.07 14.36 -18.43
N ILE A 259 6.21 13.17 -19.01
CA ILE A 259 5.53 11.96 -18.53
C ILE A 259 6.09 11.53 -17.18
N ILE A 260 5.23 11.51 -16.16
CA ILE A 260 5.53 10.97 -14.84
C ILE A 260 5.31 9.46 -14.82
N TRP A 261 4.16 9.03 -15.32
CA TRP A 261 3.81 7.62 -15.50
C TRP A 261 2.78 7.44 -16.61
N GLN A 262 2.65 6.22 -17.07
CA GLN A 262 1.66 5.82 -18.05
C GLN A 262 1.09 4.44 -17.73
N LYS A 263 -0.11 4.14 -18.24
CA LYS A 263 -0.77 2.85 -18.03
C LYS A 263 -1.65 2.49 -19.21
N VAL A 264 -1.51 1.25 -19.68
CA VAL A 264 -2.44 0.63 -20.63
C VAL A 264 -3.50 -0.17 -19.88
N ILE A 265 -4.77 0.01 -20.23
CA ILE A 265 -5.91 -0.68 -19.63
C ILE A 265 -6.85 -1.13 -20.74
N GLY A 266 -7.06 -2.44 -20.84
CA GLY A 266 -7.90 -3.01 -21.88
C GLY A 266 -7.99 -4.53 -21.79
N GLY A 267 -8.20 -5.17 -22.94
CA GLY A 267 -8.30 -6.60 -23.05
C GLY A 267 -7.80 -7.14 -24.38
N ASN A 268 -8.34 -8.26 -24.83
CA ASN A 268 -7.83 -8.93 -26.03
C ASN A 268 -8.35 -8.37 -27.36
N GLU A 269 -9.23 -7.39 -27.31
CA GLU A 269 -9.83 -6.74 -28.47
C GLU A 269 -9.86 -5.22 -28.26
N ASN A 270 -10.60 -4.49 -29.08
CA ASN A 270 -10.65 -3.02 -29.00
C ASN A 270 -11.34 -2.52 -27.74
N ASP A 271 -10.67 -1.60 -27.06
CA ASP A 271 -11.16 -0.88 -25.89
C ASP A 271 -10.93 0.63 -26.11
N TYR A 272 -12.01 1.40 -26.20
CA TYR A 272 -11.94 2.82 -26.51
C TYR A 272 -12.43 3.66 -25.35
N THR A 273 -11.71 4.73 -25.05
CA THR A 273 -12.19 5.78 -24.14
C THR A 273 -13.05 6.79 -24.90
N VAL A 274 -14.13 7.23 -24.28
CA VAL A 274 -14.99 8.31 -24.79
C VAL A 274 -14.89 9.54 -23.90
N SER A 275 -14.86 9.35 -22.60
CA SER A 275 -14.81 10.45 -21.62
C SER A 275 -14.25 9.96 -20.30
N SER A 276 -13.75 10.88 -19.51
CA SER A 276 -13.38 10.61 -18.12
C SER A 276 -13.72 11.79 -17.22
N VAL A 277 -13.73 11.53 -15.92
CA VAL A 277 -13.89 12.55 -14.88
C VAL A 277 -12.92 12.30 -13.75
N LEU A 278 -12.22 13.34 -13.33
CA LEU A 278 -11.36 13.34 -12.14
C LEU A 278 -12.19 13.82 -10.95
N ASN A 279 -12.33 12.97 -9.94
CA ASN A 279 -13.04 13.29 -8.71
C ASN A 279 -12.13 14.01 -7.70
N ASP A 280 -12.75 14.70 -6.73
CA ASP A 280 -12.04 15.39 -5.64
C ASP A 280 -11.19 14.44 -4.76
N ASP A 281 -11.52 13.15 -4.73
CA ASP A 281 -10.74 12.13 -4.01
C ASP A 281 -9.49 11.66 -4.77
N GLY A 282 -9.18 12.28 -5.92
CA GLY A 282 -8.07 11.91 -6.80
C GLY A 282 -8.36 10.68 -7.67
N SER A 283 -9.56 10.11 -7.60
CA SER A 283 -9.92 9.00 -8.47
C SER A 283 -10.36 9.48 -9.86
N LEU A 284 -9.96 8.73 -10.88
CA LEU A 284 -10.36 8.91 -12.25
C LEU A 284 -11.43 7.86 -12.59
N VAL A 285 -12.60 8.30 -13.03
CA VAL A 285 -13.62 7.43 -13.64
C VAL A 285 -13.50 7.58 -15.14
N VAL A 286 -13.32 6.48 -15.83
CA VAL A 286 -13.20 6.41 -17.29
C VAL A 286 -14.40 5.66 -17.83
N ALA A 287 -14.99 6.20 -18.87
CA ALA A 287 -16.11 5.59 -19.59
C ALA A 287 -15.79 5.48 -21.08
N GLY A 288 -16.17 4.36 -21.65
CA GLY A 288 -15.95 4.06 -23.05
C GLY A 288 -16.75 2.85 -23.49
N TYR A 289 -16.29 2.19 -24.51
CA TYR A 289 -16.86 0.92 -24.95
C TYR A 289 -15.77 -0.10 -25.24
N SER A 290 -16.10 -1.37 -25.00
CA SER A 290 -15.18 -2.49 -25.03
C SER A 290 -15.76 -3.64 -25.83
N TYR A 291 -14.94 -4.21 -26.71
CA TYR A 291 -15.20 -5.46 -27.43
C TYR A 291 -14.60 -6.65 -26.69
N SER A 292 -13.71 -6.42 -25.75
CA SER A 292 -12.95 -7.44 -25.05
C SER A 292 -13.82 -8.31 -24.14
N PRO A 293 -13.58 -9.63 -24.10
CA PRO A 293 -14.13 -10.50 -23.06
C PRO A 293 -13.58 -10.13 -21.68
N ALA A 294 -14.01 -10.85 -20.65
CA ALA A 294 -13.46 -10.72 -19.31
C ALA A 294 -11.94 -11.01 -19.30
N THR A 295 -11.18 -10.08 -18.72
CA THR A 295 -9.71 -10.11 -18.60
C THR A 295 -9.29 -9.66 -17.20
N ASP A 296 -7.99 -9.49 -16.95
CA ASP A 296 -7.48 -8.98 -15.68
C ASP A 296 -8.00 -7.57 -15.32
N TYR A 297 -8.40 -6.77 -16.31
CA TYR A 297 -8.96 -5.42 -16.12
C TYR A 297 -10.48 -5.34 -16.24
N LYS A 298 -11.10 -6.33 -16.86
CA LYS A 298 -12.54 -6.36 -17.10
C LYS A 298 -13.16 -7.63 -16.53
N ASN A 299 -14.08 -7.48 -15.60
CA ASN A 299 -14.66 -8.61 -14.85
C ASN A 299 -15.78 -9.35 -15.59
N GLU A 300 -16.35 -8.77 -16.66
CA GLU A 300 -17.53 -9.28 -17.35
C GLU A 300 -17.31 -9.35 -18.86
N ASN A 301 -17.90 -10.37 -19.47
CA ASN A 301 -17.95 -10.47 -20.94
C ASN A 301 -18.95 -9.46 -21.51
N PRO A 302 -18.76 -8.97 -22.75
CA PRO A 302 -19.77 -8.19 -23.44
C PRO A 302 -21.03 -9.03 -23.68
N ILE A 303 -22.19 -8.38 -23.63
CA ILE A 303 -23.50 -9.02 -23.90
C ILE A 303 -23.72 -9.12 -25.42
N GLY A 304 -23.16 -8.19 -26.18
CA GLY A 304 -23.19 -8.18 -27.63
C GLY A 304 -21.80 -8.21 -28.26
N LEU A 305 -21.61 -7.42 -29.32
CA LEU A 305 -20.31 -7.23 -29.96
C LEU A 305 -19.44 -6.27 -29.14
N SER A 306 -20.06 -5.22 -28.58
CA SER A 306 -19.40 -4.25 -27.69
C SER A 306 -20.42 -3.70 -26.70
N ASP A 307 -19.95 -3.36 -25.51
CA ASP A 307 -20.75 -2.76 -24.45
C ASP A 307 -20.05 -1.54 -23.83
N ILE A 308 -20.85 -0.72 -23.15
CA ILE A 308 -20.31 0.37 -22.35
C ILE A 308 -19.44 -0.24 -21.24
N TRP A 309 -18.23 0.24 -21.14
CA TRP A 309 -17.30 -0.12 -20.09
C TRP A 309 -16.96 1.11 -19.24
N VAL A 310 -17.26 1.03 -17.95
CA VAL A 310 -16.94 2.08 -16.99
C VAL A 310 -16.07 1.48 -15.90
N TYR A 311 -14.94 2.11 -15.64
CA TYR A 311 -14.07 1.70 -14.55
C TYR A 311 -13.56 2.91 -13.76
N LYS A 312 -13.28 2.68 -12.49
CA LYS A 312 -12.68 3.67 -11.59
C LYS A 312 -11.25 3.27 -11.28
N MET A 313 -10.35 4.19 -11.42
CA MET A 313 -8.97 4.05 -11.00
C MET A 313 -8.58 5.23 -10.12
N TYR A 314 -7.57 5.06 -9.26
CA TYR A 314 -7.02 6.19 -8.56
C TYR A 314 -5.92 6.80 -9.43
N ALA A 315 -6.06 8.06 -9.78
CA ALA A 315 -5.13 8.79 -10.65
C ALA A 315 -3.79 9.06 -10.00
N ASP A 316 -3.70 8.95 -8.67
CA ASP A 316 -2.46 8.72 -7.95
C ASP A 316 -2.09 7.23 -7.98
N ILE A 317 -2.20 6.61 -9.15
CA ILE A 317 -1.59 5.30 -9.34
C ILE A 317 -0.09 5.52 -9.39
N CYS A 318 0.46 5.51 -8.22
CA CYS A 318 1.78 5.01 -7.99
C CYS A 318 1.79 3.58 -8.55
N PRO A 319 2.46 3.25 -9.67
CA PRO A 319 2.46 1.91 -10.23
C PRO A 319 3.17 0.91 -9.31
N LEU A 320 3.55 1.38 -8.12
CA LEU A 320 4.18 0.58 -7.11
C LEU A 320 3.14 -0.34 -6.48
N HIS A 321 3.25 -1.62 -6.75
CA HIS A 321 2.58 -2.65 -5.98
C HIS A 321 3.38 -2.88 -4.72
N VAL A 322 2.72 -2.80 -3.57
CA VAL A 322 3.36 -3.08 -2.28
C VAL A 322 2.45 -3.93 -1.42
N ALA A 323 3.00 -5.05 -0.98
CA ALA A 323 2.38 -5.92 0.01
C ALA A 323 3.41 -6.24 1.09
N VAL A 324 2.94 -6.46 2.31
CA VAL A 324 3.77 -7.01 3.40
C VAL A 324 3.45 -8.49 3.51
N THR A 325 4.46 -9.34 3.33
CA THR A 325 4.35 -10.78 3.45
C THR A 325 5.14 -11.26 4.67
N PRO A 326 4.48 -11.81 5.69
CA PRO A 326 5.16 -12.47 6.80
C PRO A 326 5.80 -13.79 6.33
N THR A 327 7.00 -14.11 6.81
CA THR A 327 7.68 -15.38 6.50
C THR A 327 7.26 -16.53 7.42
N SER A 328 6.53 -16.23 8.50
CA SER A 328 6.01 -17.19 9.48
C SER A 328 4.80 -16.59 10.19
N ASP A 329 4.25 -17.31 11.17
CA ASP A 329 3.15 -16.83 11.98
C ASP A 329 3.44 -15.46 12.60
N THR A 330 2.48 -14.57 12.54
CA THR A 330 2.58 -13.22 13.09
C THR A 330 2.31 -13.15 14.59
N THR A 331 1.94 -14.27 15.21
CA THR A 331 1.74 -14.41 16.66
C THR A 331 2.81 -15.34 17.23
N PHE A 332 3.60 -14.86 18.17
CA PHE A 332 4.69 -15.60 18.77
C PHE A 332 4.91 -15.20 20.22
N CYS A 333 5.70 -16.03 20.93
CA CYS A 333 6.12 -15.74 22.30
C CYS A 333 7.47 -15.01 22.31
N LYS A 334 7.60 -13.97 23.15
CA LYS A 334 8.91 -13.32 23.39
C LYS A 334 9.93 -14.32 23.98
N PRO A 335 11.20 -14.25 23.54
CA PRO A 335 11.85 -13.24 22.69
C PRO A 335 11.77 -13.53 21.16
N GLY A 336 10.76 -14.23 20.67
CA GLY A 336 10.58 -14.52 19.26
C GLY A 336 10.40 -13.28 18.39
N SER A 337 10.39 -13.49 17.08
CA SER A 337 10.19 -12.47 16.07
C SER A 337 9.60 -13.09 14.79
N VAL A 338 9.06 -12.25 13.93
CA VAL A 338 8.66 -12.59 12.56
C VAL A 338 9.38 -11.69 11.59
N THR A 339 9.85 -12.24 10.48
CA THR A 339 10.39 -11.45 9.38
C THR A 339 9.25 -11.07 8.45
N LEU A 340 9.15 -9.77 8.18
CA LEU A 340 8.22 -9.17 7.22
C LEU A 340 9.01 -8.80 5.98
N THR A 341 8.50 -9.15 4.81
CA THR A 341 9.15 -8.89 3.53
C THR A 341 8.22 -8.13 2.61
N THR A 342 8.78 -7.36 1.70
CA THR A 342 8.11 -6.82 0.53
C THR A 342 8.97 -7.06 -0.70
N GLN A 343 8.39 -6.89 -1.90
CA GLN A 343 9.14 -7.05 -3.13
C GLN A 343 10.39 -6.16 -3.13
N TYR A 344 11.52 -6.72 -3.54
CA TYR A 344 12.76 -5.97 -3.70
C TYR A 344 12.81 -5.31 -5.09
N ASP A 345 13.13 -4.04 -5.11
CA ASP A 345 13.48 -3.29 -6.32
C ASP A 345 14.57 -2.27 -5.96
N ALA A 346 15.67 -2.27 -6.69
CA ALA A 346 16.84 -1.41 -6.42
C ALA A 346 16.55 0.08 -6.66
N THR A 347 15.50 0.42 -7.40
CA THR A 347 15.06 1.79 -7.68
C THR A 347 14.19 2.36 -6.58
N LEU A 348 13.73 1.52 -5.64
CA LEU A 348 12.81 1.92 -4.59
C LEU A 348 13.52 2.25 -3.28
N THR A 349 12.99 3.22 -2.58
CA THR A 349 13.29 3.47 -1.17
C THR A 349 12.20 2.85 -0.30
N TYR A 350 12.60 2.36 0.88
CA TYR A 350 11.74 1.67 1.82
C TYR A 350 11.74 2.39 3.16
N GLN A 351 10.60 2.43 3.85
CA GLN A 351 10.49 2.87 5.22
C GLN A 351 9.42 2.06 5.95
N TRP A 352 9.86 1.17 6.83
CA TRP A 352 8.94 0.43 7.69
C TRP A 352 8.34 1.31 8.76
N ARG A 353 7.09 1.04 9.10
CA ARG A 353 6.30 1.76 10.09
C ARG A 353 5.65 0.77 11.06
N ARG A 354 5.45 1.21 12.30
CA ARG A 354 4.68 0.49 13.30
C ARG A 354 3.66 1.43 13.93
N ASN A 355 2.39 1.03 13.93
CA ASN A 355 1.28 1.83 14.43
C ASN A 355 1.28 3.25 13.84
N GLY A 356 1.48 3.35 12.53
CA GLY A 356 1.53 4.61 11.80
C GLY A 356 2.83 5.41 11.90
N SER A 357 3.78 5.06 12.81
CA SER A 357 5.04 5.79 13.00
C SER A 357 6.23 5.09 12.33
N ASN A 358 7.14 5.87 11.75
CA ASN A 358 8.35 5.34 11.13
C ASN A 358 9.25 4.64 12.15
N ILE A 359 9.83 3.52 11.74
CA ILE A 359 10.83 2.79 12.52
C ILE A 359 12.21 3.27 12.05
N ALA A 360 12.96 3.89 12.95
CA ALA A 360 14.28 4.42 12.61
C ALA A 360 15.22 3.34 12.07
N GLY A 361 15.87 3.62 10.93
CA GLY A 361 16.82 2.72 10.28
C GLY A 361 16.21 1.52 9.53
N ALA A 362 14.89 1.37 9.53
CA ALA A 362 14.21 0.28 8.83
C ALA A 362 13.90 0.68 7.36
N THR A 363 14.93 0.69 6.52
CA THR A 363 14.92 1.22 5.15
C THR A 363 15.26 0.19 4.08
N THR A 364 15.11 -1.09 4.38
CA THR A 364 15.28 -2.19 3.40
C THR A 364 13.94 -2.84 3.09
N ASN A 365 13.88 -3.69 2.08
CA ASN A 365 12.68 -4.47 1.74
C ASN A 365 12.31 -5.56 2.77
N ILE A 366 13.13 -5.73 3.83
CA ILE A 366 12.93 -6.74 4.88
C ILE A 366 12.99 -6.05 6.24
N TYR A 367 12.10 -6.46 7.16
CA TYR A 367 12.10 -6.01 8.54
C TYR A 367 11.78 -7.16 9.51
N THR A 368 12.53 -7.28 10.60
CA THR A 368 12.27 -8.27 11.66
C THR A 368 11.48 -7.63 12.80
N ALA A 369 10.21 -7.99 12.92
CA ALA A 369 9.30 -7.49 13.93
C ALA A 369 9.36 -8.37 15.20
N ASN A 370 9.68 -7.77 16.35
CA ASN A 370 9.77 -8.42 17.66
C ASN A 370 8.87 -7.78 18.74
N LYS A 371 8.01 -6.85 18.36
CA LYS A 371 7.06 -6.15 19.24
C LYS A 371 5.67 -6.22 18.66
N THR A 372 4.66 -6.25 19.52
CA THR A 372 3.25 -6.15 19.10
C THR A 372 2.98 -4.81 18.42
N GLY A 373 2.21 -4.84 17.34
CA GLY A 373 1.76 -3.65 16.61
C GLY A 373 1.31 -3.97 15.19
N ASN A 374 0.76 -2.97 14.54
CA ASN A 374 0.43 -3.00 13.13
C ASN A 374 1.63 -2.51 12.33
N TYR A 375 2.13 -3.36 11.45
CA TYR A 375 3.31 -3.07 10.63
C TYR A 375 2.91 -2.87 9.19
N THR A 376 3.50 -1.85 8.58
CA THR A 376 3.39 -1.58 7.15
C THR A 376 4.72 -1.05 6.62
N VAL A 377 4.88 -1.08 5.31
CA VAL A 377 6.02 -0.46 4.63
C VAL A 377 5.54 0.61 3.68
N LYS A 378 6.20 1.74 3.72
CA LYS A 378 6.09 2.82 2.74
C LYS A 378 7.21 2.64 1.74
N ILE A 379 6.89 2.58 0.45
CA ILE A 379 7.87 2.53 -0.64
C ILE A 379 7.75 3.78 -1.50
N SER A 380 8.86 4.21 -2.12
CA SER A 380 8.86 5.33 -3.06
C SER A 380 9.96 5.13 -4.11
N ASN A 381 9.64 5.49 -5.35
CA ASN A 381 10.60 5.59 -6.46
C ASN A 381 11.12 7.03 -6.68
N GLY A 382 10.88 7.94 -5.72
CA GLY A 382 11.24 9.35 -5.84
C GLY A 382 10.14 10.20 -6.50
N ILE A 383 9.27 9.61 -7.30
CA ILE A 383 8.17 10.27 -8.01
C ILE A 383 6.85 10.06 -7.24
N CYS A 384 6.60 8.84 -6.82
CA CYS A 384 5.41 8.49 -6.08
C CYS A 384 5.72 7.63 -4.85
N THR A 385 4.73 7.53 -3.99
CA THR A 385 4.81 6.80 -2.72
C THR A 385 3.59 5.90 -2.55
N LYS A 386 3.82 4.65 -2.15
CA LYS A 386 2.75 3.72 -1.79
C LYS A 386 2.98 3.16 -0.39
N VAL A 387 1.89 2.94 0.33
CA VAL A 387 1.92 2.31 1.67
C VAL A 387 1.17 0.99 1.57
N ALA A 388 1.79 -0.09 2.04
CA ALA A 388 1.18 -1.42 2.05
C ALA A 388 0.02 -1.50 3.05
N GLN A 389 -0.85 -2.48 2.87
CA GLN A 389 -1.82 -2.85 3.90
C GLN A 389 -1.09 -3.29 5.18
N GLU A 390 -1.63 -2.94 6.33
CA GLU A 390 -1.04 -3.26 7.62
C GLU A 390 -1.14 -4.76 7.94
N VAL A 391 -0.06 -5.30 8.49
CA VAL A 391 -0.01 -6.65 9.05
C VAL A 391 0.09 -6.55 10.56
N GLN A 392 -0.85 -7.18 11.26
CA GLN A 392 -0.84 -7.24 12.71
C GLN A 392 0.15 -8.30 13.20
N VAL A 393 1.07 -7.89 14.07
CA VAL A 393 2.03 -8.76 14.76
C VAL A 393 1.71 -8.76 16.24
N THR A 394 1.66 -9.96 16.84
CA THR A 394 1.37 -10.15 18.27
C THR A 394 2.53 -10.87 18.96
N ALA A 395 3.29 -10.16 19.77
CA ALA A 395 4.38 -10.71 20.57
C ALA A 395 3.93 -10.90 22.02
N ASN A 396 3.51 -12.11 22.36
CA ASN A 396 2.99 -12.45 23.67
C ASN A 396 4.10 -12.56 24.71
N PRO A 397 3.93 -12.00 25.91
CA PRO A 397 4.90 -12.17 26.97
C PRO A 397 4.87 -13.61 27.51
N LYS A 398 6.03 -14.14 27.87
CA LYS A 398 6.10 -15.36 28.67
C LYS A 398 5.66 -15.08 30.11
N PRO A 399 5.07 -16.07 30.80
CA PRO A 399 4.77 -15.92 32.22
C PRO A 399 6.05 -15.73 33.03
N VAL A 400 6.00 -14.90 34.06
CA VAL A 400 7.05 -14.83 35.08
C VAL A 400 6.83 -16.01 36.01
N VAL A 401 7.83 -16.89 36.10
CA VAL A 401 7.74 -18.14 36.87
C VAL A 401 8.77 -18.16 37.98
N THR A 402 8.29 -18.24 39.21
CA THR A 402 9.11 -18.40 40.42
C THR A 402 8.53 -19.50 41.26
N ILE A 403 9.36 -20.22 42.01
CA ILE A 403 8.92 -21.16 43.05
C ILE A 403 9.08 -20.46 44.39
N ASN A 404 7.97 -20.33 45.12
CA ASN A 404 7.96 -19.86 46.52
C ASN A 404 7.65 -21.03 47.43
N ASN A 405 8.45 -21.21 48.44
CA ASN A 405 8.21 -22.16 49.53
C ASN A 405 7.27 -21.48 50.55
N LEU A 406 6.15 -22.11 50.84
CA LEU A 406 5.15 -21.57 51.79
C LEU A 406 5.44 -21.98 53.23
N ASP A 407 6.27 -23.02 53.46
CA ASP A 407 6.57 -23.57 54.79
C ASP A 407 7.85 -22.97 55.40
N GLY A 408 8.57 -22.14 54.64
CA GLY A 408 9.74 -21.38 55.10
C GLY A 408 11.03 -22.21 55.28
N THR A 409 10.98 -23.53 55.07
CA THR A 409 12.14 -24.43 55.15
C THR A 409 12.24 -25.28 53.87
N ASN A 410 13.44 -25.56 53.39
CA ASN A 410 13.68 -26.49 52.29
C ASN A 410 14.14 -27.88 52.79
N ASN A 411 14.04 -28.13 54.08
CA ASN A 411 14.42 -29.41 54.70
C ASN A 411 13.20 -30.28 54.88
N LEU A 412 13.22 -31.47 54.27
CA LEU A 412 12.19 -32.48 54.41
C LEU A 412 12.56 -33.41 55.56
N CYS A 413 11.79 -33.41 56.64
CA CYS A 413 11.90 -34.42 57.70
C CYS A 413 11.01 -35.62 57.40
N VAL A 414 11.27 -36.77 58.04
CA VAL A 414 10.47 -37.98 57.85
C VAL A 414 8.99 -37.64 58.08
N ASP A 415 8.17 -37.99 57.12
CA ASP A 415 6.71 -37.76 57.10
C ASP A 415 6.26 -36.29 56.91
N ALA A 416 7.15 -35.38 56.59
CA ALA A 416 6.80 -34.00 56.26
C ALA A 416 6.65 -33.80 54.72
N SER A 417 5.90 -32.81 54.32
CA SER A 417 5.85 -32.32 52.95
C SER A 417 6.14 -30.83 52.93
N ILE A 418 6.75 -30.35 51.85
CA ILE A 418 7.03 -28.93 51.64
C ILE A 418 6.08 -28.40 50.55
N LYS A 419 5.34 -27.38 50.89
CA LYS A 419 4.38 -26.77 50.00
C LYS A 419 5.05 -25.71 49.11
N LEU A 420 5.18 -26.02 47.85
CA LEU A 420 5.73 -25.14 46.81
C LEU A 420 4.59 -24.46 46.05
N LYS A 421 4.74 -23.18 45.81
CA LYS A 421 3.76 -22.39 45.05
C LYS A 421 4.44 -21.61 43.93
N THR A 422 3.85 -21.62 42.75
CA THR A 422 4.27 -20.76 41.64
C THR A 422 3.28 -19.66 41.37
N SER A 423 3.67 -18.71 40.51
CA SER A 423 2.77 -17.65 40.00
C SER A 423 1.52 -18.26 39.36
N ASN A 424 0.41 -17.57 39.50
CA ASN A 424 -0.88 -17.98 38.91
C ASN A 424 -1.48 -16.82 38.12
N GLY A 425 -2.29 -17.14 37.12
CA GLY A 425 -3.01 -16.18 36.28
C GLY A 425 -4.17 -16.84 35.54
N PRO A 426 -5.06 -16.04 34.96
CA PRO A 426 -6.17 -16.57 34.16
C PRO A 426 -5.66 -17.44 33.02
N GLY A 427 -6.20 -18.67 32.91
CA GLY A 427 -5.86 -19.59 31.84
C GLY A 427 -4.45 -20.19 31.92
N TYR A 428 -3.77 -20.10 33.07
CA TYR A 428 -2.48 -20.73 33.25
C TYR A 428 -2.63 -22.24 33.44
N THR A 429 -1.71 -23.00 32.82
CA THR A 429 -1.53 -24.42 33.06
C THR A 429 -0.14 -24.70 33.59
N PHE A 430 -0.01 -25.79 34.34
CA PHE A 430 1.21 -26.10 35.13
C PHE A 430 1.66 -27.53 34.87
N GLN A 431 2.98 -27.74 34.92
CA GLN A 431 3.59 -29.06 35.01
C GLN A 431 4.81 -28.96 35.89
N TRP A 432 4.78 -29.68 37.01
CA TRP A 432 5.94 -29.79 37.92
C TRP A 432 6.87 -30.91 37.49
N TYR A 433 8.14 -30.72 37.80
CA TYR A 433 9.21 -31.65 37.51
C TYR A 433 10.04 -31.87 38.78
N LEU A 434 10.56 -33.07 38.95
CA LEU A 434 11.55 -33.46 39.92
C LEU A 434 12.78 -33.98 39.16
N ASP A 435 13.92 -33.35 39.36
CA ASP A 435 15.19 -33.69 38.67
C ASP A 435 15.01 -33.81 37.16
N ASP A 436 14.30 -32.82 36.59
CA ASP A 436 13.93 -32.71 35.17
C ASP A 436 12.93 -33.79 34.63
N VAL A 437 12.41 -34.67 35.50
CA VAL A 437 11.39 -35.64 35.16
C VAL A 437 10.00 -35.10 35.49
N PRO A 438 9.02 -35.13 34.54
CA PRO A 438 7.68 -34.64 34.84
C PRO A 438 6.98 -35.48 35.90
N ILE A 439 6.36 -34.81 36.86
CA ILE A 439 5.59 -35.45 37.93
C ILE A 439 4.17 -35.63 37.44
N VAL A 440 3.71 -36.86 37.29
CA VAL A 440 2.39 -37.19 36.79
C VAL A 440 1.29 -36.61 37.70
N GLY A 441 0.33 -35.88 37.11
CA GLY A 441 -0.80 -35.28 37.83
C GLY A 441 -0.45 -33.98 38.60
N ALA A 442 0.79 -33.51 38.57
CA ALA A 442 1.23 -32.26 39.20
C ALA A 442 0.95 -31.05 38.25
N ASN A 443 -0.30 -30.67 38.12
CA ASN A 443 -0.81 -29.70 37.14
C ASN A 443 -1.51 -28.47 37.75
N THR A 444 -1.23 -28.19 39.03
CA THR A 444 -1.75 -27.01 39.73
C THR A 444 -0.64 -26.05 40.11
N ASN A 445 -0.98 -24.81 40.47
CA ASN A 445 -0.01 -23.80 40.86
C ASN A 445 0.61 -24.05 42.27
N ILE A 446 0.16 -25.09 42.97
CA ILE A 446 0.69 -25.52 44.25
C ILE A 446 1.05 -27.01 44.13
N TYR A 447 2.22 -27.37 44.65
CA TYR A 447 2.66 -28.74 44.73
C TYR A 447 3.21 -29.05 46.12
N ASN A 448 2.83 -30.21 46.72
CA ASN A 448 3.35 -30.67 47.98
C ASN A 448 4.49 -31.65 47.69
N ALA A 449 5.69 -31.20 47.87
CA ALA A 449 6.89 -31.99 47.66
C ALA A 449 7.15 -32.92 48.87
N THR A 450 7.18 -34.22 48.60
CA THR A 450 7.43 -35.29 49.60
C THR A 450 8.74 -36.03 49.39
N THR A 451 9.52 -35.61 48.40
CA THR A 451 10.78 -36.24 48.02
C THR A 451 11.86 -35.17 47.91
N ILE A 452 13.09 -35.52 48.25
CA ILE A 452 14.27 -34.65 48.02
C ILE A 452 14.55 -34.54 46.53
N GLY A 453 15.13 -33.44 46.10
CA GLY A 453 15.57 -33.21 44.72
C GLY A 453 15.33 -31.80 44.25
N ASN A 454 15.59 -31.56 42.99
CA ASN A 454 15.48 -30.25 42.36
C ASN A 454 14.12 -30.09 41.67
N TYR A 455 13.25 -29.28 42.25
CA TYR A 455 11.92 -29.03 41.70
C TYR A 455 11.94 -27.87 40.73
N LYS A 456 11.30 -28.06 39.60
CA LYS A 456 10.99 -27.01 38.60
C LYS A 456 9.51 -27.04 38.24
N VAL A 457 8.99 -25.93 37.76
CA VAL A 457 7.64 -25.88 37.24
C VAL A 457 7.65 -25.15 35.87
N ASN A 458 7.01 -25.78 34.90
CA ASN A 458 6.68 -25.14 33.63
C ASN A 458 5.28 -24.55 33.76
N VAL A 459 5.15 -23.27 33.41
CA VAL A 459 3.89 -22.54 33.43
C VAL A 459 3.62 -22.04 32.02
N THR A 460 2.46 -22.39 31.48
CA THR A 460 2.00 -21.93 30.18
C THR A 460 0.82 -20.98 30.39
N ASN A 461 0.85 -19.79 29.80
CA ASN A 461 -0.24 -18.82 29.89
C ASN A 461 -1.34 -19.08 28.85
N ALA A 462 -2.43 -18.31 28.89
CA ALA A 462 -3.57 -18.41 27.97
C ALA A 462 -3.20 -18.19 26.48
N SER A 463 -2.08 -17.52 26.20
CA SER A 463 -1.56 -17.32 24.82
C SER A 463 -0.66 -18.47 24.36
N GLY A 464 -0.54 -19.56 25.11
CA GLY A 464 0.32 -20.70 24.79
C GLY A 464 1.81 -20.46 25.06
N CYS A 465 2.19 -19.33 25.62
CA CYS A 465 3.58 -19.03 25.93
C CYS A 465 3.97 -19.65 27.27
N PHE A 466 5.08 -20.38 27.27
CA PHE A 466 5.55 -21.04 28.47
C PHE A 466 6.91 -20.52 28.95
N ASN A 467 7.15 -20.72 30.23
CA ASN A 467 8.43 -20.49 30.86
C ASN A 467 8.63 -21.50 32.00
N THR A 468 9.88 -21.84 32.28
CA THR A 468 10.22 -22.77 33.33
C THR A 468 10.93 -22.02 34.47
N SER A 469 10.62 -22.35 35.70
CA SER A 469 11.28 -21.75 36.86
C SER A 469 12.77 -22.13 36.95
N ALA A 470 13.53 -21.34 37.67
CA ALA A 470 14.78 -21.84 38.28
C ALA A 470 14.48 -23.07 39.15
N GLY A 471 15.47 -23.94 39.32
CA GLY A 471 15.33 -25.09 40.18
C GLY A 471 15.24 -24.69 41.65
N TYR A 472 14.41 -25.37 42.41
CA TYR A 472 14.27 -25.24 43.85
C TYR A 472 14.67 -26.54 44.53
N ASN A 473 15.77 -26.55 45.26
CA ASN A 473 16.29 -27.74 45.91
C ASN A 473 15.62 -28.01 47.27
N ILE A 474 15.08 -29.20 47.41
CA ILE A 474 14.61 -29.73 48.65
C ILE A 474 15.64 -30.76 49.15
N ILE A 475 16.10 -30.58 50.35
CA ILE A 475 17.11 -31.44 51.03
C ILE A 475 16.50 -32.13 52.22
N ASN A 476 17.10 -33.23 52.63
CA ASN A 476 16.75 -33.90 53.89
C ASN A 476 17.87 -33.67 54.91
N ALA A 477 17.78 -32.59 55.63
CA ALA A 477 18.72 -32.24 56.70
C ALA A 477 17.98 -32.19 58.04
N CYS A 478 17.34 -33.27 58.40
CA CYS A 478 16.73 -33.39 59.73
C CYS A 478 17.85 -33.33 60.78
N LYS A 479 17.76 -32.38 61.70
CA LYS A 479 18.59 -32.29 62.83
C LYS A 479 18.24 -33.45 63.79
N LEU A 480 18.89 -34.62 63.60
CA LEU A 480 18.91 -35.63 64.64
C LEU A 480 19.70 -35.04 65.76
N GLU A 481 19.14 -35.04 66.96
CA GLU A 481 19.85 -34.65 68.16
C GLU A 481 21.12 -35.55 68.32
N GLN A 482 22.28 -34.91 68.34
CA GLN A 482 23.57 -35.45 68.73
C GLN A 482 24.15 -36.67 67.97
N PHE A 483 24.55 -36.47 66.73
CA PHE A 483 25.65 -37.23 66.14
C PHE A 483 26.90 -36.32 66.11
N THR A 484 27.59 -36.23 67.21
CA THR A 484 28.69 -35.28 67.42
C THR A 484 30.07 -35.82 67.12
N GLN A 485 30.26 -37.01 66.61
CA GLN A 485 31.56 -37.62 66.52
C GLN A 485 32.01 -38.31 65.22
N VAL A 486 31.26 -38.20 64.09
CA VAL A 486 31.89 -38.62 62.82
C VAL A 486 32.97 -37.63 62.46
N THR A 487 34.18 -38.08 62.34
CA THR A 487 35.31 -37.22 61.97
C THR A 487 35.72 -37.47 60.53
N ILE A 488 35.90 -36.38 59.79
CA ILE A 488 36.37 -36.42 58.39
C ILE A 488 37.70 -35.67 58.33
N TYR A 489 38.78 -36.37 57.94
CA TYR A 489 40.07 -35.71 57.78
C TYR A 489 40.90 -36.28 56.63
N PRO A 490 41.82 -35.52 56.04
CA PRO A 490 41.95 -34.09 56.27
C PRO A 490 40.77 -33.32 55.72
N ASN A 491 40.43 -32.19 56.32
CA ASN A 491 39.46 -31.20 55.76
C ASN A 491 40.03 -29.81 56.11
N PRO A 492 40.47 -29.00 55.10
CA PRO A 492 40.47 -29.30 53.67
C PRO A 492 41.35 -30.50 53.25
N PHE A 493 40.96 -31.12 52.10
CA PHE A 493 41.66 -32.27 51.52
C PHE A 493 42.15 -31.98 50.08
N THR A 494 43.16 -32.78 49.63
CA THR A 494 43.65 -32.74 48.24
C THR A 494 43.20 -33.96 47.43
N ASP A 495 43.52 -35.19 47.94
CA ASP A 495 43.32 -36.41 47.17
C ASP A 495 42.28 -37.36 47.76
N ALA A 496 42.17 -37.38 49.07
CA ALA A 496 41.32 -38.32 49.79
C ALA A 496 40.85 -37.77 51.14
N ILE A 497 39.71 -38.29 51.57
CA ILE A 497 39.22 -38.12 52.95
C ILE A 497 39.15 -39.46 53.67
N ALA A 498 39.49 -39.48 54.94
CA ALA A 498 39.16 -40.57 55.82
C ALA A 498 37.92 -40.24 56.63
N ILE A 499 37.00 -41.15 56.71
CA ILE A 499 35.76 -41.05 57.50
C ILE A 499 35.94 -42.00 58.69
N VAL A 500 35.91 -41.44 59.91
CA VAL A 500 36.00 -42.21 61.16
C VAL A 500 34.66 -42.13 61.87
N ILE A 501 34.06 -43.29 62.08
CA ILE A 501 32.83 -43.50 62.82
C ILE A 501 33.11 -44.15 64.13
N PRO A 502 32.81 -43.60 65.33
CA PRO A 502 32.97 -44.21 66.60
C PRO A 502 32.16 -45.50 66.77
N GLU A 503 32.70 -46.48 67.53
CA GLU A 503 32.09 -47.82 67.68
C GLU A 503 30.67 -47.84 68.31
N ASN A 504 30.25 -46.76 68.97
CA ASN A 504 28.97 -46.67 69.70
C ASN A 504 27.92 -45.83 68.99
N GLU A 505 28.12 -45.47 67.73
CA GLU A 505 27.21 -44.66 66.94
C GLU A 505 26.26 -45.51 66.11
N VAL A 506 25.18 -44.88 65.59
CA VAL A 506 24.26 -45.52 64.64
C VAL A 506 25.03 -45.98 63.40
N LYS A 507 24.76 -47.20 62.96
CA LYS A 507 25.37 -47.77 61.74
C LYS A 507 25.18 -46.85 60.55
N ILE A 508 26.22 -46.23 60.06
CA ILE A 508 26.26 -45.44 58.87
C ILE A 508 26.66 -46.36 57.70
N ASP A 509 25.81 -46.51 56.72
CA ASP A 509 25.98 -47.49 55.62
C ASP A 509 26.53 -46.86 54.36
N ASN A 510 26.19 -45.59 54.14
CA ASN A 510 26.60 -44.91 52.93
C ASN A 510 26.64 -43.39 53.10
N PHE A 511 27.29 -42.74 52.19
CA PHE A 511 27.24 -41.28 52.06
C PHE A 511 27.02 -40.82 50.61
N ILE A 512 26.49 -39.63 50.50
CA ILE A 512 26.32 -38.91 49.24
C ILE A 512 27.08 -37.59 49.35
N LEU A 513 27.87 -37.30 48.33
CA LEU A 513 28.60 -36.04 48.22
C LEU A 513 27.91 -35.15 47.19
N THR A 514 27.58 -33.94 47.56
CA THR A 514 26.98 -32.94 46.64
C THR A 514 27.87 -31.71 46.54
N ASP A 515 27.83 -31.04 45.37
CA ASP A 515 28.41 -29.71 45.20
C ASP A 515 27.53 -28.62 45.84
N ILE A 516 27.94 -27.36 45.74
CA ILE A 516 27.22 -26.21 46.29
C ILE A 516 25.85 -25.97 45.64
N THR A 517 25.56 -26.59 44.49
CA THR A 517 24.25 -26.51 43.81
C THR A 517 23.31 -27.63 44.25
N GLY A 518 23.80 -28.56 45.09
CA GLY A 518 23.05 -29.74 45.52
C GLY A 518 23.11 -30.92 44.53
N LYS A 519 23.88 -30.80 43.45
CA LYS A 519 24.10 -31.89 42.49
C LYS A 519 24.97 -32.99 43.14
N ILE A 520 24.51 -34.25 43.06
CA ILE A 520 25.28 -35.40 43.51
C ILE A 520 26.53 -35.54 42.64
N VAL A 521 27.72 -35.49 43.23
CA VAL A 521 29.00 -35.63 42.56
C VAL A 521 29.69 -36.96 42.88
N TYR A 522 29.30 -37.60 44.00
CA TYR A 522 29.82 -38.91 44.39
C TYR A 522 28.89 -39.58 45.41
N THR A 523 28.82 -40.90 45.39
CA THR A 523 28.14 -41.70 46.41
C THR A 523 28.94 -42.98 46.64
N ASN A 524 29.02 -43.44 47.90
CA ASN A 524 29.66 -44.69 48.21
C ASN A 524 29.11 -45.28 49.50
N LYS A 525 29.30 -46.58 49.65
CA LYS A 525 29.01 -47.31 50.91
C LYS A 525 30.18 -47.21 51.85
N ILE A 526 29.89 -47.19 53.17
CA ILE A 526 30.90 -47.27 54.26
C ILE A 526 30.81 -48.66 54.80
N SER A 527 31.94 -49.39 54.71
CA SER A 527 32.04 -50.80 55.16
C SER A 527 32.83 -50.99 56.39
N LYS A 528 33.61 -49.99 56.83
CA LYS A 528 34.45 -50.01 58.01
C LYS A 528 34.32 -48.74 58.84
N SER A 529 34.50 -48.81 60.13
CA SER A 529 34.46 -47.64 61.02
C SER A 529 35.59 -46.61 60.80
N ASN A 530 36.59 -46.95 60.03
CA ASN A 530 37.61 -46.03 59.52
C ASN A 530 37.93 -46.44 58.10
N GLU A 531 37.53 -45.60 57.15
CA GLU A 531 37.64 -45.89 55.70
C GLU A 531 38.09 -44.65 54.96
N THR A 532 38.99 -44.83 54.00
CA THR A 532 39.53 -43.75 53.18
C THR A 532 38.91 -43.80 51.79
N PHE A 533 38.43 -42.62 51.31
CA PHE A 533 37.82 -42.45 49.99
C PHE A 533 38.68 -41.50 49.20
N TYR A 534 39.11 -41.95 48.01
CA TYR A 534 39.88 -41.15 47.06
C TYR A 534 38.97 -40.32 46.20
N LEU A 535 39.14 -39.00 46.26
CA LEU A 535 38.27 -38.02 45.62
C LEU A 535 39.07 -37.09 44.68
N THR A 536 40.11 -37.65 44.04
CA THR A 536 41.01 -36.92 43.12
C THR A 536 40.28 -36.31 41.92
N PHE A 537 39.17 -36.93 41.51
CA PHE A 537 38.35 -36.53 40.39
C PHE A 537 37.47 -35.29 40.64
N LEU A 538 37.34 -34.86 41.91
CA LEU A 538 36.54 -33.68 42.24
C LEU A 538 37.33 -32.40 41.95
N PRO A 539 36.71 -31.35 41.36
CA PRO A 539 37.30 -30.02 41.28
C PRO A 539 37.56 -29.40 42.67
N THR A 540 38.47 -28.43 42.75
CA THR A 540 38.64 -27.58 43.93
C THR A 540 37.31 -26.88 44.27
N GLY A 541 36.85 -26.94 45.51
CA GLY A 541 35.59 -26.35 45.93
C GLY A 541 35.03 -26.86 47.25
N LEU A 542 33.86 -26.33 47.59
CA LEU A 542 33.09 -26.70 48.78
C LEU A 542 32.08 -27.81 48.41
N TYR A 543 32.02 -28.83 49.25
CA TYR A 543 31.12 -29.96 49.09
C TYR A 543 30.39 -30.27 50.40
N PHE A 544 29.18 -30.87 50.25
CA PHE A 544 28.40 -31.38 51.38
C PHE A 544 28.37 -32.89 51.34
N ILE A 545 28.86 -33.52 52.44
CA ILE A 545 28.77 -34.96 52.60
C ILE A 545 27.60 -35.31 53.49
N GLN A 546 26.71 -36.07 52.99
CA GLN A 546 25.46 -36.51 53.65
C GLN A 546 25.56 -37.97 53.99
N PHE A 547 25.29 -38.29 55.23
CA PHE A 547 25.42 -39.66 55.77
C PHE A 547 24.04 -40.31 55.92
N TYR A 548 23.96 -41.59 55.62
CA TYR A 548 22.73 -42.35 55.61
C TYR A 548 22.86 -43.69 56.32
N SER A 549 21.76 -44.16 56.93
CA SER A 549 21.58 -45.49 57.47
C SER A 549 20.30 -46.12 56.94
N ALA A 550 20.38 -47.30 56.29
CA ALA A 550 19.26 -47.96 55.68
C ALA A 550 18.38 -46.98 54.82
N ASP A 551 19.06 -46.18 54.00
CA ASP A 551 18.49 -45.14 53.14
C ASP A 551 17.84 -43.95 53.87
N LYS A 552 17.93 -43.89 55.22
CA LYS A 552 17.51 -42.71 55.99
C LYS A 552 18.66 -41.73 56.13
N PHE A 553 18.42 -40.47 55.79
CA PHE A 553 19.36 -39.38 56.04
C PHE A 553 19.62 -39.22 57.54
N LEU A 554 20.90 -39.10 57.90
CA LEU A 554 21.32 -38.91 59.28
C LEU A 554 21.72 -37.45 59.54
N PHE A 555 22.78 -37.00 58.88
CA PHE A 555 23.30 -35.63 59.00
C PHE A 555 24.19 -35.30 57.83
N VAL A 556 24.54 -34.02 57.70
CA VAL A 556 25.45 -33.49 56.69
C VAL A 556 26.64 -32.78 57.33
N GLN A 557 27.82 -32.94 56.76
CA GLN A 557 29.01 -32.17 57.07
C GLN A 557 29.57 -31.48 55.82
N THR A 558 30.36 -30.45 56.08
CA THR A 558 30.98 -29.68 54.99
C THR A 558 32.43 -30.13 54.83
N ILE A 559 32.87 -30.39 53.62
CA ILE A 559 34.28 -30.69 53.29
C ILE A 559 34.74 -29.73 52.16
N ILE A 560 36.03 -29.42 52.20
CA ILE A 560 36.69 -28.50 51.30
C ILE A 560 37.79 -29.24 50.55
N LYS A 561 37.71 -29.21 49.22
CA LYS A 561 38.78 -29.67 48.33
C LYS A 561 39.65 -28.49 47.90
N ASN A 562 40.95 -28.61 48.18
CA ASN A 562 42.03 -27.69 47.80
C ASN A 562 42.55 -28.03 46.40
#